data_e9315cd56f3ac71075e7fc08ca162b9b
#
_entry.id   e9315cd56f3ac71075e7fc08ca162b9b
#
_cell.length_a   1.000
_cell.length_b   1.000
_cell.length_c   1.000
_cell.angle_alpha   90.00
_cell.angle_beta   90.00
_cell.angle_gamma   90.00
#
_symmetry.space_group_name_H-M   'P 1'
#
loop_
_entity.id
_entity.type
_entity.pdbx_description
1 polymer ?
#
loop_
_entity_poly.entity_id
_entity_poly.type
_entity_poly.pdbx_seq_one_letter_code
_entity_poly.pdbx_strand_id
1 'polypeptide(L)'
;MLENRIADAVAARGGLPEFLDALAAGTATPGGGSAAAAAAAMGAALGAMVSRLAKLDPAAFEDDRAFFTAAVERDAAAFQDVMTAHRRPKNERAPFVEEALHGAALVPLEVLERAAALNARLEKLDVPARFASDLAVAKALTAAAKTGALENVRINLESMEDAAFKSSVEARLSAV
;
A
#
# COMPACT_ATOMS: atom_id res chain seq x y z
N MET A 1 -20.33 17.38 -9.13
CA MET A 1 -20.60 15.98 -8.77
C MET A 1 -19.28 15.30 -8.47
N LEU A 2 -18.86 15.31 -7.20
CA LEU A 2 -17.73 14.51 -6.69
C LEU A 2 -18.33 13.15 -6.27
N GLU A 3 -18.90 12.44 -7.24
CA GLU A 3 -19.46 11.13 -7.02
C GLU A 3 -18.33 10.13 -6.74
N ASN A 4 -18.34 9.64 -5.53
CA ASN A 4 -17.88 8.31 -5.07
C ASN A 4 -16.67 7.64 -5.74
N ARG A 5 -15.67 8.41 -6.13
CA ARG A 5 -14.39 7.84 -6.60
C ARG A 5 -13.58 7.17 -5.49
N ILE A 6 -13.94 7.40 -4.22
CA ILE A 6 -13.36 6.64 -3.10
C ILE A 6 -13.82 5.19 -3.17
N ALA A 7 -15.06 4.94 -3.55
CA ALA A 7 -15.62 3.61 -3.71
C ALA A 7 -14.87 2.79 -4.77
N ASP A 8 -14.62 3.40 -5.94
CA ASP A 8 -13.91 2.72 -7.03
C ASP A 8 -12.41 2.54 -6.73
N ALA A 9 -11.88 3.35 -5.81
CA ALA A 9 -10.46 3.43 -5.53
C ALA A 9 -10.00 2.53 -4.37
N VAL A 10 -10.87 2.22 -3.43
CA VAL A 10 -10.53 1.43 -2.24
C VAL A 10 -11.02 -0.01 -2.37
N ALA A 11 -11.92 -0.27 -3.31
CA ALA A 11 -12.47 -1.60 -3.47
C ALA A 11 -12.75 -1.93 -4.93
N ALA A 12 -12.05 -2.89 -5.46
CA ALA A 12 -12.48 -3.62 -6.65
C ALA A 12 -13.85 -4.31 -6.49
N ARG A 13 -14.55 -4.09 -5.38
CA ARG A 13 -15.77 -4.81 -5.02
C ARG A 13 -16.83 -3.94 -4.31
N GLY A 14 -16.84 -2.62 -4.50
CA GLY A 14 -17.81 -1.76 -3.85
C GLY A 14 -17.17 -0.58 -3.11
N GLY A 15 -17.92 0.13 -2.27
CA GLY A 15 -17.46 1.29 -1.52
C GLY A 15 -16.63 0.94 -0.27
N LEU A 16 -16.33 1.96 0.52
CA LEU A 16 -15.59 1.80 1.77
C LEU A 16 -16.25 0.79 2.74
N PRO A 17 -17.59 0.73 2.92
CA PRO A 17 -18.21 -0.28 3.77
C PRO A 17 -17.88 -1.71 3.32
N GLU A 18 -17.99 -2.01 2.05
CA GLU A 18 -17.73 -3.33 1.47
C GLU A 18 -16.26 -3.73 1.62
N PHE A 19 -15.32 -2.78 1.50
CA PHE A 19 -13.91 -3.03 1.77
C PHE A 19 -13.67 -3.37 3.24
N LEU A 20 -14.27 -2.63 4.18
CA LEU A 20 -14.14 -2.88 5.61
C LEU A 20 -14.78 -4.22 6.01
N ASP A 21 -15.94 -4.57 5.44
CA ASP A 21 -16.58 -5.85 5.65
C ASP A 21 -15.70 -7.01 5.14
N ALA A 22 -15.11 -6.85 3.95
CA ALA A 22 -14.18 -7.84 3.40
C ALA A 22 -12.92 -7.98 4.26
N LEU A 23 -12.36 -6.88 4.76
CA LEU A 23 -11.19 -6.89 5.63
C LEU A 23 -11.49 -7.56 6.98
N ALA A 24 -12.71 -7.43 7.50
CA ALA A 24 -13.15 -8.02 8.76
C ALA A 24 -13.61 -9.48 8.63
N ALA A 25 -13.79 -10.01 7.42
CA ALA A 25 -14.47 -11.28 7.17
C ALA A 25 -13.69 -12.54 7.62
N GLY A 26 -12.44 -12.41 8.06
CA GLY A 26 -11.59 -13.56 8.45
C GLY A 26 -11.10 -14.38 7.27
N THR A 27 -11.16 -13.81 6.06
CA THR A 27 -10.53 -14.33 4.84
C THR A 27 -9.09 -13.87 4.74
N ALA A 28 -8.27 -14.56 3.95
CA ALA A 28 -6.86 -14.22 3.81
C ALA A 28 -6.61 -12.92 3.01
N THR A 29 -7.57 -12.49 2.21
CA THR A 29 -7.55 -11.23 1.46
C THR A 29 -8.93 -10.57 1.43
N PRO A 30 -8.99 -9.20 1.46
CA PRO A 30 -7.89 -8.27 1.66
C PRO A 30 -7.27 -8.40 3.06
N GLY A 31 -5.98 -8.10 3.21
CA GLY A 31 -5.23 -8.21 4.45
C GLY A 31 -4.51 -6.92 4.85
N GLY A 32 -3.47 -7.08 5.68
CA GLY A 32 -2.68 -5.96 6.21
C GLY A 32 -2.01 -5.11 5.13
N GLY A 33 -1.53 -5.73 4.04
CA GLY A 33 -0.91 -5.02 2.91
C GLY A 33 -1.91 -4.15 2.17
N SER A 34 -3.10 -4.68 1.86
CA SER A 34 -4.20 -3.91 1.28
C SER A 34 -4.63 -2.74 2.18
N ALA A 35 -4.71 -2.97 3.52
CA ALA A 35 -5.03 -1.93 4.49
C ALA A 35 -3.96 -0.83 4.56
N ALA A 36 -2.67 -1.21 4.50
CA ALA A 36 -1.56 -0.26 4.45
C ALA A 36 -1.60 0.61 3.19
N ALA A 37 -1.84 0.00 2.02
CA ALA A 37 -2.01 0.73 0.77
C ALA A 37 -3.21 1.69 0.81
N ALA A 38 -4.35 1.26 1.38
CA ALA A 38 -5.52 2.11 1.55
C ALA A 38 -5.24 3.30 2.49
N ALA A 39 -4.51 3.09 3.58
CA ALA A 39 -4.09 4.16 4.48
C ALA A 39 -3.19 5.19 3.77
N ALA A 40 -2.23 4.74 2.95
CA ALA A 40 -1.39 5.63 2.15
C ALA A 40 -2.22 6.41 1.11
N ALA A 41 -3.20 5.77 0.46
CA ALA A 41 -4.11 6.42 -0.50
C ALA A 41 -4.92 7.55 0.16
N MET A 42 -5.41 7.31 1.38
CA MET A 42 -6.10 8.34 2.16
C MET A 42 -5.16 9.49 2.55
N GLY A 43 -3.93 9.18 2.98
CA GLY A 43 -2.90 10.18 3.27
C GLY A 43 -2.59 11.07 2.05
N ALA A 44 -2.41 10.45 0.89
CA ALA A 44 -2.19 11.17 -0.38
C ALA A 44 -3.41 12.03 -0.78
N ALA A 45 -4.63 11.49 -0.61
CA ALA A 45 -5.86 12.23 -0.90
C ALA A 45 -5.97 13.50 -0.05
N LEU A 46 -5.68 13.41 1.25
CA LEU A 46 -5.65 14.58 2.13
C LEU A 46 -4.55 15.58 1.72
N GLY A 47 -3.35 15.09 1.36
CA GLY A 47 -2.29 15.93 0.82
C GLY A 47 -2.75 16.72 -0.42
N ALA A 48 -3.42 16.05 -1.37
CA ALA A 48 -3.99 16.68 -2.55
C ALA A 48 -5.09 17.71 -2.19
N MET A 49 -5.98 17.36 -1.26
CA MET A 49 -7.04 18.26 -0.78
C MET A 49 -6.45 19.53 -0.19
N VAL A 50 -5.52 19.40 0.75
CA VAL A 50 -4.89 20.52 1.44
C VAL A 50 -4.11 21.40 0.47
N SER A 51 -3.40 20.79 -0.49
CA SER A 51 -2.71 21.53 -1.56
C SER A 51 -3.67 22.38 -2.37
N ARG A 52 -4.81 21.84 -2.80
CA ARG A 52 -5.84 22.60 -3.53
C ARG A 52 -6.40 23.76 -2.71
N LEU A 53 -6.71 23.53 -1.44
CA LEU A 53 -7.22 24.56 -0.54
C LEU A 53 -6.19 25.67 -0.27
N ALA A 54 -4.90 25.31 -0.27
CA ALA A 54 -3.79 26.24 -0.16
C ALA A 54 -3.38 26.89 -1.51
N LYS A 55 -4.04 26.54 -2.62
CA LYS A 55 -3.72 26.97 -3.98
C LYS A 55 -2.31 26.53 -4.44
N LEU A 56 -1.85 25.38 -3.96
CA LEU A 56 -0.62 24.71 -4.37
C LEU A 56 -0.95 23.61 -5.40
N ASP A 57 0.07 23.15 -6.14
CA ASP A 57 -0.07 22.07 -7.09
C ASP A 57 -0.31 20.73 -6.37
N PRO A 58 -1.43 20.02 -6.62
CA PRO A 58 -1.71 18.71 -6.02
C PRO A 58 -1.15 17.52 -6.83
N ALA A 59 -0.54 17.72 -8.00
CA ALA A 59 -0.27 16.67 -8.97
C ALA A 59 0.49 15.48 -8.37
N ALA A 60 1.57 15.72 -7.63
CA ALA A 60 2.35 14.66 -7.02
C ALA A 60 1.54 13.82 -5.99
N PHE A 61 0.61 14.44 -5.28
CA PHE A 61 -0.28 13.73 -4.35
C PHE A 61 -1.37 12.93 -5.09
N GLU A 62 -1.83 13.42 -6.25
CA GLU A 62 -2.78 12.67 -7.08
C GLU A 62 -2.12 11.42 -7.70
N ASP A 63 -0.86 11.53 -8.14
CA ASP A 63 -0.09 10.39 -8.64
C ASP A 63 0.12 9.35 -7.54
N ASP A 64 0.42 9.79 -6.31
CA ASP A 64 0.54 8.91 -5.17
C ASP A 64 -0.80 8.23 -4.83
N ARG A 65 -1.88 9.00 -4.81
CA ARG A 65 -3.22 8.46 -4.55
C ARG A 65 -3.59 7.38 -5.57
N ALA A 66 -3.34 7.62 -6.85
CA ALA A 66 -3.62 6.65 -7.90
C ALA A 66 -2.78 5.37 -7.72
N PHE A 67 -1.48 5.51 -7.44
CA PHE A 67 -0.59 4.39 -7.18
C PHE A 67 -1.06 3.53 -6.00
N PHE A 68 -1.31 4.15 -4.84
CA PHE A 68 -1.71 3.41 -3.63
C PHE A 68 -3.08 2.77 -3.77
N THR A 69 -4.00 3.39 -4.50
CA THR A 69 -5.29 2.80 -4.84
C THR A 69 -5.11 1.50 -5.64
N ALA A 70 -4.27 1.54 -6.68
CA ALA A 70 -3.97 0.35 -7.46
C ALA A 70 -3.21 -0.72 -6.64
N ALA A 71 -2.39 -0.30 -5.66
CA ALA A 71 -1.65 -1.21 -4.81
C ALA A 71 -2.55 -2.06 -3.90
N VAL A 72 -3.76 -1.59 -3.53
CA VAL A 72 -4.75 -2.37 -2.78
C VAL A 72 -5.12 -3.66 -3.53
N GLU A 73 -5.41 -3.55 -4.82
CA GLU A 73 -5.76 -4.70 -5.65
C GLU A 73 -4.55 -5.58 -5.96
N ARG A 74 -3.39 -4.96 -6.20
CA ARG A 74 -2.14 -5.67 -6.48
C ARG A 74 -1.71 -6.54 -5.31
N ASP A 75 -1.88 -6.08 -4.06
CA ASP A 75 -1.60 -6.84 -2.85
C ASP A 75 -2.49 -8.10 -2.76
N ALA A 76 -3.79 -7.94 -2.95
CA ALA A 76 -4.72 -9.06 -2.95
C ALA A 76 -4.43 -10.06 -4.09
N ALA A 77 -4.09 -9.58 -5.28
CA ALA A 77 -3.74 -10.43 -6.42
C ALA A 77 -2.44 -11.21 -6.17
N ALA A 78 -1.40 -10.55 -5.66
CA ALA A 78 -0.12 -11.20 -5.35
C ALA A 78 -0.30 -12.33 -4.31
N PHE A 79 -1.14 -12.14 -3.30
CA PHE A 79 -1.48 -13.22 -2.37
C PHE A 79 -2.19 -14.38 -3.06
N GLN A 80 -3.14 -14.11 -3.98
CA GLN A 80 -3.82 -15.17 -4.73
C GLN A 80 -2.85 -15.98 -5.61
N ASP A 81 -1.83 -15.34 -6.15
CA ASP A 81 -0.78 -16.01 -6.91
C ASP A 81 0.01 -16.98 -6.03
N VAL A 82 0.39 -16.57 -4.81
CA VAL A 82 1.03 -17.46 -3.82
C VAL A 82 0.13 -18.65 -3.49
N MET A 83 -1.17 -18.41 -3.23
CA MET A 83 -2.12 -19.49 -2.95
C MET A 83 -2.31 -20.43 -4.14
N THR A 84 -2.28 -19.90 -5.35
CA THR A 84 -2.36 -20.69 -6.59
C THR A 84 -1.13 -21.55 -6.78
N ALA A 85 0.06 -20.99 -6.53
CA ALA A 85 1.31 -21.72 -6.57
C ALA A 85 1.33 -22.89 -5.54
N HIS A 86 0.82 -22.66 -4.34
CA HIS A 86 0.72 -23.68 -3.30
C HIS A 86 -0.23 -24.84 -3.61
N ARG A 87 -1.22 -24.64 -4.49
CA ARG A 87 -2.15 -25.70 -4.92
C ARG A 87 -1.55 -26.69 -5.94
N ARG A 88 -0.37 -26.37 -6.51
CA ARG A 88 0.35 -27.27 -7.41
C ARG A 88 0.84 -28.53 -6.67
N PRO A 89 1.15 -29.64 -7.39
CA PRO A 89 1.73 -30.83 -6.79
C PRO A 89 3.02 -30.51 -6.01
N LYS A 90 3.18 -31.14 -4.85
CA LYS A 90 4.28 -30.84 -3.91
C LYS A 90 5.68 -30.95 -4.54
N ASN A 91 5.85 -31.89 -5.47
CA ASN A 91 7.12 -32.14 -6.15
C ASN A 91 7.49 -31.10 -7.24
N GLU A 92 6.55 -30.21 -7.60
CA GLU A 92 6.73 -29.26 -8.70
C GLU A 92 6.59 -27.79 -8.25
N ARG A 93 5.93 -27.55 -7.11
CA ARG A 93 5.47 -26.22 -6.73
C ARG A 93 6.56 -25.25 -6.25
N ALA A 94 7.70 -25.76 -5.76
CA ALA A 94 8.70 -24.92 -5.10
C ALA A 94 9.13 -23.70 -5.93
N PRO A 95 9.52 -23.81 -7.21
CA PRO A 95 9.91 -22.65 -7.99
C PRO A 95 8.76 -21.66 -8.24
N PHE A 96 7.53 -22.16 -8.36
CA PHE A 96 6.36 -21.30 -8.58
C PHE A 96 5.94 -20.55 -7.29
N VAL A 97 6.12 -21.19 -6.13
CA VAL A 97 5.88 -20.55 -4.83
C VAL A 97 6.92 -19.45 -4.61
N GLU A 98 8.18 -19.72 -4.89
CA GLU A 98 9.25 -18.74 -4.74
C GLU A 98 9.03 -17.52 -5.65
N GLU A 99 8.72 -17.72 -6.93
CA GLU A 99 8.38 -16.64 -7.87
C GLU A 99 7.17 -15.81 -7.40
N ALA A 100 6.12 -16.48 -6.91
CA ALA A 100 4.92 -15.78 -6.40
C ALA A 100 5.24 -14.99 -5.12
N LEU A 101 6.09 -15.51 -4.24
CA LEU A 101 6.55 -14.80 -3.03
C LEU A 101 7.39 -13.56 -3.38
N HIS A 102 8.21 -13.59 -4.45
CA HIS A 102 8.89 -12.38 -4.95
C HIS A 102 7.86 -11.30 -5.27
N GLY A 103 6.81 -11.62 -6.03
CA GLY A 103 5.73 -10.69 -6.34
C GLY A 103 5.04 -10.15 -5.08
N ALA A 104 4.73 -11.04 -4.13
CA ALA A 104 4.07 -10.68 -2.87
C ALA A 104 4.93 -9.79 -1.96
N ALA A 105 6.26 -9.86 -2.03
CA ALA A 105 7.17 -8.98 -1.30
C ALA A 105 7.38 -7.63 -1.99
N LEU A 106 7.37 -7.59 -3.33
CA LEU A 106 7.61 -6.36 -4.08
C LEU A 106 6.46 -5.35 -3.92
N VAL A 107 5.21 -5.79 -3.89
CA VAL A 107 4.06 -4.88 -3.74
C VAL A 107 4.15 -4.05 -2.46
N PRO A 108 4.27 -4.63 -1.25
CA PRO A 108 4.41 -3.85 -0.03
C PRO A 108 5.72 -3.06 0.04
N LEU A 109 6.81 -3.53 -0.58
CA LEU A 109 8.05 -2.77 -0.66
C LEU A 109 7.88 -1.47 -1.46
N GLU A 110 7.24 -1.53 -2.61
CA GLU A 110 6.92 -0.33 -3.41
C GLU A 110 5.98 0.62 -2.65
N VAL A 111 5.02 0.08 -1.91
CA VAL A 111 4.14 0.87 -1.03
C VAL A 111 4.95 1.57 0.03
N LEU A 112 5.88 0.89 0.70
CA LEU A 112 6.74 1.46 1.73
C LEU A 112 7.61 2.60 1.19
N GLU A 113 8.31 2.38 0.09
CA GLU A 113 9.19 3.37 -0.54
C GLU A 113 8.41 4.62 -0.96
N ARG A 114 7.27 4.41 -1.60
CA ARG A 114 6.43 5.53 -2.05
C ARG A 114 5.76 6.25 -0.88
N ALA A 115 5.37 5.54 0.18
CA ALA A 115 4.86 6.16 1.41
C ALA A 115 5.94 6.97 2.15
N ALA A 116 7.20 6.53 2.13
CA ALA A 116 8.31 7.33 2.66
C ALA A 116 8.49 8.65 1.87
N ALA A 117 8.43 8.58 0.54
CA ALA A 117 8.48 9.76 -0.32
C ALA A 117 7.26 10.69 -0.11
N LEU A 118 6.06 10.12 0.03
CA LEU A 118 4.84 10.87 0.37
C LEU A 118 5.00 11.57 1.72
N ASN A 119 5.48 10.86 2.75
CA ASN A 119 5.71 11.45 4.07
C ASN A 119 6.68 12.65 3.99
N ALA A 120 7.78 12.51 3.26
CA ALA A 120 8.74 13.59 3.07
C ALA A 120 8.14 14.81 2.36
N ARG A 121 7.20 14.62 1.43
CA ARG A 121 6.44 15.70 0.80
C ARG A 121 5.47 16.37 1.76
N LEU A 122 4.73 15.59 2.55
CA LEU A 122 3.79 16.11 3.55
C LEU A 122 4.51 16.91 4.65
N GLU A 123 5.73 16.49 5.04
CA GLU A 123 6.53 17.25 6.02
C GLU A 123 6.97 18.62 5.50
N LYS A 124 7.22 18.74 4.20
CA LYS A 124 7.65 19.98 3.55
C LYS A 124 6.50 20.87 3.08
N LEU A 125 5.25 20.38 3.20
CA LEU A 125 4.08 21.10 2.70
C LEU A 125 3.76 22.27 3.64
N ASP A 126 4.04 23.47 3.17
CA ASP A 126 3.72 24.72 3.91
C ASP A 126 2.28 25.15 3.60
N VAL A 127 1.43 25.11 4.59
CA VAL A 127 0.02 25.42 4.47
C VAL A 127 -0.48 26.29 5.60
N PRO A 128 -1.51 27.13 5.37
CA PRO A 128 -2.14 27.91 6.43
C PRO A 128 -2.58 27.06 7.63
N ALA A 129 -2.45 27.61 8.83
CA ALA A 129 -2.73 26.93 10.11
C ALA A 129 -4.14 26.30 10.17
N ARG A 130 -5.12 26.84 9.46
CA ARG A 130 -6.48 26.28 9.37
C ARG A 130 -6.55 24.89 8.73
N PHE A 131 -5.50 24.44 8.02
CA PHE A 131 -5.41 23.12 7.42
C PHE A 131 -4.45 22.18 8.16
N ALA A 132 -3.88 22.61 9.28
CA ALA A 132 -2.90 21.84 10.05
C ALA A 132 -3.45 20.50 10.55
N SER A 133 -4.73 20.44 10.91
CA SER A 133 -5.37 19.20 11.36
C SER A 133 -5.45 18.14 10.24
N ASP A 134 -5.84 18.54 9.04
CA ASP A 134 -5.93 17.62 7.90
C ASP A 134 -4.54 17.14 7.48
N LEU A 135 -3.55 18.04 7.50
CA LEU A 135 -2.16 17.68 7.24
C LEU A 135 -1.61 16.71 8.30
N ALA A 136 -1.96 16.90 9.57
CA ALA A 136 -1.57 15.98 10.64
C ALA A 136 -2.18 14.59 10.46
N VAL A 137 -3.45 14.49 10.06
CA VAL A 137 -4.12 13.22 9.73
C VAL A 137 -3.46 12.56 8.51
N ALA A 138 -3.12 13.33 7.47
CA ALA A 138 -2.42 12.79 6.30
C ALA A 138 -1.08 12.14 6.68
N LYS A 139 -0.29 12.81 7.53
CA LYS A 139 0.99 12.29 8.05
C LYS A 139 0.80 11.03 8.89
N ALA A 140 -0.19 11.01 9.79
CA ALA A 140 -0.48 9.84 10.64
C ALA A 140 -0.89 8.61 9.82
N LEU A 141 -1.75 8.78 8.80
CA LEU A 141 -2.14 7.70 7.89
C LEU A 141 -0.94 7.18 7.09
N THR A 142 -0.09 8.07 6.61
CA THR A 142 1.13 7.70 5.87
C THR A 142 2.13 6.96 6.77
N ALA A 143 2.27 7.37 8.04
CA ALA A 143 3.11 6.66 9.00
C ALA A 143 2.59 5.25 9.31
N ALA A 144 1.27 5.09 9.50
CA ALA A 144 0.65 3.79 9.67
C ALA A 144 0.84 2.89 8.44
N ALA A 145 0.71 3.46 7.24
CA ALA A 145 0.95 2.75 5.98
C ALA A 145 2.41 2.25 5.88
N LYS A 146 3.40 3.07 6.23
CA LYS A 146 4.81 2.67 6.25
C LYS A 146 5.04 1.48 7.20
N THR A 147 4.51 1.55 8.41
CA THR A 147 4.63 0.46 9.39
C THR A 147 3.99 -0.82 8.86
N GLY A 148 2.75 -0.74 8.35
CA GLY A 148 2.04 -1.90 7.82
C GLY A 148 2.72 -2.50 6.60
N ALA A 149 3.20 -1.69 5.67
CA ALA A 149 3.92 -2.15 4.49
C ALA A 149 5.24 -2.86 4.87
N LEU A 150 6.00 -2.31 5.82
CA LEU A 150 7.24 -2.93 6.32
C LEU A 150 6.99 -4.32 6.91
N GLU A 151 5.95 -4.48 7.73
CA GLU A 151 5.60 -5.78 8.31
C GLU A 151 5.17 -6.79 7.23
N ASN A 152 4.47 -6.33 6.18
CA ASN A 152 4.11 -7.19 5.05
C ASN A 152 5.33 -7.59 4.19
N VAL A 153 6.33 -6.72 4.03
CA VAL A 153 7.60 -7.11 3.41
C VAL A 153 8.27 -8.22 4.24
N ARG A 154 8.40 -8.01 5.55
CA ARG A 154 9.09 -8.93 6.46
C ARG A 154 8.48 -10.34 6.43
N ILE A 155 7.16 -10.45 6.59
CA ILE A 155 6.49 -11.76 6.62
C ILE A 155 6.64 -12.52 5.29
N ASN A 156 6.66 -11.81 4.16
CA ASN A 156 6.89 -12.42 2.86
C ASN A 156 8.35 -12.90 2.71
N LEU A 157 9.33 -12.11 3.16
CA LEU A 157 10.74 -12.52 3.15
C LEU A 157 11.03 -13.73 4.06
N GLU A 158 10.35 -13.83 5.21
CA GLU A 158 10.48 -15.00 6.11
C GLU A 158 10.05 -16.30 5.41
N SER A 159 9.10 -16.22 4.49
CA SER A 159 8.54 -17.35 3.76
C SER A 159 9.36 -17.80 2.55
N MET A 160 10.41 -17.06 2.17
CA MET A 160 11.25 -17.30 0.99
C MET A 160 12.52 -18.06 1.31
N GLU A 161 13.07 -18.76 0.30
CA GLU A 161 14.39 -19.40 0.36
C GLU A 161 15.47 -18.65 -0.44
N ASP A 162 15.08 -17.83 -1.45
CA ASP A 162 16.01 -17.06 -2.31
C ASP A 162 16.77 -15.98 -1.52
N ALA A 163 17.99 -16.34 -1.10
CA ALA A 163 18.86 -15.44 -0.35
C ALA A 163 19.32 -14.22 -1.14
N ALA A 164 19.46 -14.33 -2.47
CA ALA A 164 19.87 -13.22 -3.31
C ALA A 164 18.76 -12.17 -3.41
N PHE A 165 17.53 -12.61 -3.60
CA PHE A 165 16.37 -11.73 -3.60
C PHE A 165 16.16 -11.07 -2.23
N LYS A 166 16.23 -11.84 -1.11
CA LYS A 166 16.17 -11.29 0.24
C LYS A 166 17.16 -10.15 0.44
N SER A 167 18.44 -10.41 0.10
CA SER A 167 19.49 -9.38 0.24
C SER A 167 19.21 -8.13 -0.60
N SER A 168 18.64 -8.29 -1.79
CA SER A 168 18.25 -7.16 -2.63
C SER A 168 17.15 -6.30 -2.01
N VAL A 169 16.15 -6.95 -1.41
CA VAL A 169 15.06 -6.27 -0.71
C VAL A 169 15.58 -5.59 0.57
N GLU A 170 16.42 -6.26 1.36
CA GLU A 170 17.03 -5.69 2.57
C GLU A 170 17.86 -4.44 2.27
N ALA A 171 18.60 -4.44 1.16
CA ALA A 171 19.33 -3.27 0.70
C ALA A 171 18.39 -2.09 0.41
N ARG A 172 17.22 -2.32 -0.22
CA ARG A 172 16.20 -1.30 -0.46
C ARG A 172 15.56 -0.83 0.84
N LEU A 173 15.26 -1.73 1.78
CA LEU A 173 14.73 -1.36 3.09
C LEU A 173 15.67 -0.46 3.88
N SER A 174 16.99 -0.68 3.74
CA SER A 174 18.00 0.14 4.43
C SER A 174 18.10 1.57 3.86
N ALA A 175 17.54 1.83 2.69
CA ALA A 175 17.54 3.13 2.03
C ALA A 175 16.28 3.97 2.34
N VAL A 176 15.28 3.41 3.01
CA VAL A 176 13.98 4.05 3.35
C VAL A 176 13.96 4.53 4.80
#